data_0c974b55cc5fd8b08b5d20e20ccb1c2e
#
_entry.id   0c974b55cc5fd8b08b5d20e20ccb1c2e
#
_cell.length_a   1.000
_cell.length_b   1.000
_cell.length_c   1.000
_cell.angle_alpha   90.00
_cell.angle_beta   90.00
_cell.angle_gamma   90.00
#
_symmetry.space_group_name_H-M   'P 1'
#
loop_
_entity.id
_entity.type
_entity.pdbx_description
1 polymer ?
#
loop_
_entity_poly.entity_id
_entity_poly.type
_entity_poly.pdbx_seq_one_letter_code
_entity_poly.pdbx_strand_id
1 'polypeptide(L)'
;RALDAADLSADRTAQGFGTLKVQDTQDTKGKGVYQNGTWKVVFSRALATGDVEHDTQIKPGEYINLAFAVWDGKKLESGDLKEKGSQKAVSSWWYFRADPPPDYSSYVYAVLAIGVAVAVQFVIIRKLKKGPSA
;
A
#
# COMPACT_ATOMS: atom_id res chain seq x y z
N ARG A 1 -15.76 -13.60 -19.60
CA ARG A 1 -16.69 -12.46 -19.30
C ARG A 1 -16.02 -11.68 -18.18
N ALA A 2 -15.50 -10.50 -18.49
CA ALA A 2 -15.03 -9.59 -17.45
C ALA A 2 -16.27 -9.16 -16.66
N LEU A 3 -16.33 -9.49 -15.40
CA LEU A 3 -17.29 -8.91 -14.49
C LEU A 3 -16.76 -7.51 -14.17
N ASP A 4 -17.23 -6.51 -14.89
CA ASP A 4 -17.17 -5.13 -14.46
C ASP A 4 -18.19 -4.97 -13.34
N ALA A 5 -17.85 -5.51 -12.20
CA ALA A 5 -18.67 -5.34 -11.02
C ALA A 5 -18.15 -4.08 -10.31
N ALA A 6 -19.06 -3.17 -10.05
CA ALA A 6 -18.92 -2.13 -9.04
C ALA A 6 -18.30 -2.74 -7.77
N ASP A 7 -17.54 -1.95 -7.07
CA ASP A 7 -16.79 -2.27 -5.87
C ASP A 7 -17.37 -3.46 -5.07
N LEU A 8 -16.68 -4.61 -5.13
CA LEU A 8 -17.12 -5.86 -4.48
C LEU A 8 -16.45 -6.06 -3.13
N SER A 9 -15.76 -5.06 -2.61
CA SER A 9 -15.15 -5.08 -1.29
C SER A 9 -16.13 -4.64 -0.21
N ALA A 10 -15.97 -5.18 0.99
CA ALA A 10 -16.69 -4.73 2.17
C ALA A 10 -15.75 -4.76 3.37
N ASP A 11 -15.52 -3.61 3.98
CA ASP A 11 -14.74 -3.47 5.19
C ASP A 11 -15.53 -3.99 6.39
N ARG A 12 -14.89 -4.80 7.20
CA ARG A 12 -15.50 -5.45 8.37
C ARG A 12 -14.54 -5.40 9.54
N THR A 13 -15.08 -5.28 10.73
CA THR A 13 -14.36 -5.38 11.99
C THR A 13 -14.79 -6.60 12.77
N ALA A 14 -13.86 -7.18 13.55
CA ALA A 14 -14.15 -8.27 14.46
C ALA A 14 -13.25 -8.17 15.69
N GLN A 15 -13.83 -8.31 16.87
CA GLN A 15 -13.11 -8.31 18.15
C GLN A 15 -12.93 -9.72 18.72
N GLY A 16 -13.53 -10.74 18.08
CA GLY A 16 -13.46 -12.12 18.48
C GLY A 16 -14.39 -12.99 17.65
N PHE A 17 -14.52 -14.26 18.05
CA PHE A 17 -15.39 -15.21 17.36
C PHE A 17 -16.86 -14.77 17.39
N GLY A 18 -17.50 -14.73 16.22
CA GLY A 18 -18.91 -14.35 16.07
C GLY A 18 -19.21 -12.85 16.14
N THR A 19 -18.19 -11.99 16.25
CA THR A 19 -18.38 -10.54 16.37
C THR A 19 -18.16 -9.76 15.06
N LEU A 20 -18.12 -10.47 13.93
CA LEU A 20 -17.91 -9.85 12.62
C LEU A 20 -19.05 -8.88 12.27
N LYS A 21 -18.73 -7.61 12.10
CA LYS A 21 -19.65 -6.54 11.72
C LYS A 21 -19.17 -5.83 10.46
N VAL A 22 -20.09 -5.37 9.64
CA VAL A 22 -19.79 -4.46 8.55
C VAL A 22 -19.48 -3.09 9.16
N GLN A 23 -18.43 -2.44 8.68
CA GLN A 23 -18.10 -1.07 9.10
C GLN A 23 -19.04 -0.07 8.43
N ASP A 24 -19.32 1.04 9.10
CA ASP A 24 -20.13 2.11 8.55
C ASP A 24 -19.38 2.87 7.45
N THR A 25 -18.06 3.00 7.60
CA THR A 25 -17.15 3.52 6.56
C THR A 25 -16.59 2.38 5.72
N GLN A 26 -16.56 2.59 4.40
CA GLN A 26 -16.09 1.61 3.42
C GLN A 26 -14.95 2.25 2.61
N ASP A 27 -13.72 2.10 3.07
CA ASP A 27 -12.54 2.77 2.53
C ASP A 27 -11.74 1.89 1.56
N THR A 28 -11.96 0.58 1.60
CA THR A 28 -11.30 -0.39 0.71
C THR A 28 -12.07 -0.53 -0.60
N LYS A 29 -11.38 -0.42 -1.71
CA LYS A 29 -11.90 -0.70 -3.05
C LYS A 29 -11.34 -2.02 -3.55
N GLY A 30 -12.20 -2.88 -4.08
CA GLY A 30 -11.83 -4.18 -4.62
C GLY A 30 -12.17 -4.31 -6.10
N LYS A 31 -11.26 -4.88 -6.87
CA LYS A 31 -11.48 -5.24 -8.27
C LYS A 31 -10.99 -6.65 -8.54
N GLY A 32 -11.84 -7.47 -9.15
CA GLY A 32 -11.52 -8.86 -9.49
C GLY A 32 -11.70 -9.12 -10.98
N VAL A 33 -10.82 -9.93 -11.56
CA VAL A 33 -10.93 -10.42 -12.93
C VAL A 33 -10.69 -11.93 -12.94
N TYR A 34 -11.59 -12.66 -13.59
CA TYR A 34 -11.43 -14.10 -13.84
C TYR A 34 -11.05 -14.32 -15.30
N GLN A 35 -9.89 -14.92 -15.53
CA GLN A 35 -9.39 -15.22 -16.86
C GLN A 35 -8.57 -16.51 -16.86
N ASN A 36 -8.80 -17.36 -17.83
CA ASN A 36 -8.05 -18.61 -18.00
C ASN A 36 -8.01 -19.50 -16.74
N GLY A 37 -9.13 -19.65 -16.07
CA GLY A 37 -9.21 -20.47 -14.85
C GLY A 37 -8.63 -19.83 -13.60
N THR A 38 -8.16 -18.58 -13.66
CA THR A 38 -7.48 -17.90 -12.56
C THR A 38 -8.20 -16.60 -12.21
N TRP A 39 -8.38 -16.38 -10.91
CA TRP A 39 -8.81 -15.09 -10.36
C TRP A 39 -7.60 -14.20 -10.09
N LYS A 40 -7.72 -12.95 -10.49
CA LYS A 40 -6.82 -11.86 -10.06
C LYS A 40 -7.65 -10.83 -9.33
N VAL A 41 -7.30 -10.57 -8.09
CA VAL A 41 -8.03 -9.63 -7.24
C VAL A 41 -7.04 -8.58 -6.73
N VAL A 42 -7.46 -7.32 -6.78
CA VAL A 42 -6.70 -6.19 -6.27
C VAL A 42 -7.58 -5.46 -5.26
N PHE A 43 -7.02 -5.22 -4.09
CA PHE A 43 -7.60 -4.35 -3.08
C PHE A 43 -6.74 -3.09 -2.99
N SER A 44 -7.39 -1.94 -2.85
CA SER A 44 -6.71 -0.67 -2.64
C SER A 44 -7.40 0.12 -1.55
N ARG A 45 -6.61 0.70 -0.66
CA ARG A 45 -7.06 1.55 0.43
C ARG A 45 -6.01 2.62 0.72
N ALA A 46 -6.41 3.77 1.23
CA ALA A 46 -5.47 4.73 1.78
C ALA A 46 -4.71 4.13 2.96
N LEU A 47 -3.45 4.49 3.13
CA LEU A 47 -2.64 4.03 4.26
C LEU A 47 -3.21 4.55 5.60
N ALA A 48 -3.72 5.78 5.61
CA ALA A 48 -4.45 6.37 6.71
C ALA A 48 -5.89 6.68 6.26
N THR A 49 -6.87 6.30 7.06
CA THR A 49 -8.29 6.52 6.83
C THR A 49 -8.89 7.44 7.89
N GLY A 50 -10.11 7.89 7.69
CA GLY A 50 -10.84 8.68 8.67
C GLY A 50 -11.34 7.86 9.87
N ASP A 51 -11.51 6.55 9.71
CA ASP A 51 -11.97 5.65 10.77
C ASP A 51 -10.78 5.11 11.59
N VAL A 52 -10.32 5.92 12.52
CA VAL A 52 -9.16 5.61 13.38
C VAL A 52 -9.47 4.48 14.37
N GLU A 53 -10.73 4.27 14.68
CA GLU A 53 -11.16 3.29 15.69
C GLU A 53 -11.20 1.86 15.10
N HIS A 54 -11.67 1.71 13.87
CA HIS A 54 -11.92 0.40 13.29
C HIS A 54 -10.89 0.01 12.23
N ASP A 55 -10.21 0.98 11.63
CA ASP A 55 -9.23 0.76 10.60
C ASP A 55 -7.79 0.74 11.12
N THR A 56 -7.03 -0.25 10.67
CA THR A 56 -5.58 -0.23 10.90
C THR A 56 -4.95 0.93 10.15
N GLN A 57 -4.42 1.90 10.89
CA GLN A 57 -3.66 3.01 10.32
C GLN A 57 -2.25 2.54 9.95
N ILE A 58 -1.90 2.66 8.69
CA ILE A 58 -0.62 2.17 8.16
C ILE A 58 0.36 3.34 8.07
N LYS A 59 1.41 3.32 8.87
CA LYS A 59 2.45 4.35 8.79
C LYS A 59 3.65 3.85 7.98
N PRO A 60 4.28 4.72 7.18
CA PRO A 60 5.50 4.35 6.49
C PRO A 60 6.58 3.85 7.45
N GLY A 61 7.20 2.72 7.11
CA GLY A 61 8.23 2.08 7.92
C GLY A 61 7.73 1.05 8.94
N GLU A 62 6.42 1.00 9.22
CA GLU A 62 5.83 0.02 10.13
C GLU A 62 5.56 -1.33 9.46
N TYR A 63 5.66 -2.39 10.27
CA TYR A 63 5.28 -3.75 9.86
C TYR A 63 3.82 -4.02 10.22
N ILE A 64 3.09 -4.57 9.27
CA ILE A 64 1.67 -4.86 9.40
C ILE A 64 1.44 -6.34 9.18
N ASN A 65 0.74 -6.97 10.10
CA ASN A 65 0.39 -8.38 9.98
C ASN A 65 -0.76 -8.57 8.99
N LEU A 66 -0.64 -9.58 8.14
CA LEU A 66 -1.59 -9.91 7.10
C LEU A 66 -1.81 -11.41 7.03
N ALA A 67 -3.05 -11.81 6.87
CA ALA A 67 -3.43 -13.19 6.54
C ALA A 67 -4.55 -13.18 5.51
N PHE A 68 -4.56 -14.22 4.69
CA PHE A 68 -5.60 -14.42 3.68
C PHE A 68 -6.47 -15.61 4.04
N ALA A 69 -7.75 -15.50 3.73
CA ALA A 69 -8.67 -16.61 3.77
C ALA A 69 -9.49 -16.64 2.49
N VAL A 70 -9.57 -17.80 1.87
CA VAL A 70 -10.31 -18.01 0.63
C VAL A 70 -11.37 -19.10 0.86
N TRP A 71 -12.59 -18.81 0.46
CA TRP A 71 -13.70 -19.75 0.52
C TRP A 71 -14.01 -20.28 -0.88
N ASP A 72 -14.28 -21.58 -1.00
CA ASP A 72 -14.81 -22.16 -2.23
C ASP A 72 -16.26 -21.72 -2.44
N GLY A 73 -16.51 -20.92 -3.50
CA GLY A 73 -17.82 -20.39 -3.84
C GLY A 73 -18.80 -21.42 -4.44
N LYS A 74 -18.37 -22.63 -4.76
CA LYS A 74 -19.22 -23.64 -5.43
C LYS A 74 -20.46 -24.01 -4.63
N LYS A 75 -20.42 -23.91 -3.32
CA LYS A 75 -21.55 -24.24 -2.44
C LYS A 75 -22.55 -23.09 -2.25
N LEU A 76 -22.26 -21.90 -2.73
CA LEU A 76 -23.16 -20.76 -2.67
C LEU A 76 -24.30 -20.83 -3.70
N GLU A 77 -24.14 -21.63 -4.75
CA GLU A 77 -25.17 -21.80 -5.81
C GLU A 77 -26.41 -22.56 -5.34
N SER A 78 -26.31 -23.35 -4.26
CA SER A 78 -27.44 -24.12 -3.71
C SER A 78 -28.32 -23.35 -2.72
N GLY A 79 -28.06 -22.08 -2.48
CA GLY A 79 -28.89 -21.24 -1.59
C GLY A 79 -28.79 -21.56 -0.11
N ASP A 80 -28.03 -22.56 0.28
CA ASP A 80 -27.96 -23.08 1.64
C ASP A 80 -26.70 -22.56 2.34
N LEU A 81 -26.75 -21.30 2.77
CA LEU A 81 -25.73 -20.66 3.61
C LEU A 81 -25.60 -21.32 5.00
N LYS A 82 -26.47 -22.28 5.31
CA LYS A 82 -26.50 -22.99 6.59
C LYS A 82 -25.81 -24.34 6.56
N GLU A 83 -25.49 -24.89 5.42
CA GLU A 83 -24.79 -26.16 5.39
C GLU A 83 -23.31 -26.02 5.74
N LYS A 84 -23.03 -26.68 6.81
CA LYS A 84 -21.75 -27.00 7.42
C LYS A 84 -20.60 -27.09 6.43
N GLY A 85 -19.67 -26.16 6.57
CA GLY A 85 -18.34 -26.35 6.05
C GLY A 85 -18.12 -25.79 4.66
N SER A 86 -18.33 -24.50 4.46
CA SER A 86 -17.51 -23.80 3.45
C SER A 86 -16.05 -23.96 3.89
N GLN A 87 -15.35 -24.89 3.25
CA GLN A 87 -13.95 -25.09 3.55
C GLN A 87 -13.21 -23.83 3.12
N LYS A 88 -12.66 -23.13 4.10
CA LYS A 88 -11.77 -22.01 3.86
C LYS A 88 -10.33 -22.50 3.86
N ALA A 89 -9.56 -22.07 2.90
CA ALA A 89 -8.12 -22.13 2.97
C ALA A 89 -7.61 -20.85 3.63
N VAL A 90 -6.81 -20.98 4.67
CA VAL A 90 -6.24 -19.85 5.41
C VAL A 90 -4.73 -19.88 5.25
N SER A 91 -4.13 -18.75 4.90
CA SER A 91 -2.67 -18.62 4.87
C SER A 91 -2.09 -18.59 6.28
N SER A 92 -0.80 -18.82 6.39
CA SER A 92 -0.04 -18.39 7.58
C SER A 92 -0.11 -16.87 7.72
N TRP A 93 0.21 -16.37 8.91
CA TRP A 93 0.41 -14.95 9.12
C TRP A 93 1.68 -14.49 8.42
N TRP A 94 1.54 -13.42 7.65
CA TRP A 94 2.61 -12.70 6.98
C TRP A 94 2.68 -11.29 7.52
N TYR A 95 3.75 -10.61 7.23
CA TYR A 95 3.84 -9.17 7.46
C TYR A 95 4.31 -8.49 6.18
N PHE A 96 3.84 -7.29 5.97
CA PHE A 96 4.39 -6.39 4.96
C PHE A 96 4.83 -5.09 5.64
N ARG A 97 5.72 -4.39 4.99
CA ARG A 97 6.17 -3.07 5.41
C ARG A 97 5.82 -2.06 4.34
N ALA A 98 5.15 -0.98 4.74
CA ALA A 98 4.93 0.15 3.87
C ALA A 98 6.21 0.98 3.83
N ASP A 99 7.03 0.81 2.79
CA ASP A 99 8.24 1.61 2.67
C ASP A 99 7.89 3.08 2.40
N PRO A 100 8.58 4.01 3.08
CA PRO A 100 8.42 5.43 2.76
C PRO A 100 8.89 5.70 1.33
N PRO A 101 8.37 6.75 0.69
CA PRO A 101 8.90 7.16 -0.62
C PRO A 101 10.40 7.42 -0.49
N PRO A 102 11.18 7.14 -1.55
CA PRO A 102 12.62 7.36 -1.52
C PRO A 102 12.94 8.83 -1.23
N ASP A 103 13.80 9.05 -0.24
CA ASP A 103 14.27 10.38 0.11
C ASP A 103 15.42 10.79 -0.80
N TYR A 104 15.14 11.69 -1.71
CA TYR A 104 16.12 12.25 -2.65
C TYR A 104 16.86 13.48 -2.10
N SER A 105 16.60 13.90 -0.87
CA SER A 105 17.21 15.11 -0.28
C SER A 105 18.75 15.05 -0.30
N SER A 106 19.32 13.89 -0.02
CA SER A 106 20.78 13.67 -0.06
C SER A 106 21.38 13.98 -1.43
N TYR A 107 20.69 13.62 -2.51
CA TYR A 107 21.17 13.92 -3.87
C TYR A 107 21.05 15.41 -4.18
N VAL A 108 20.02 16.08 -3.71
CA VAL A 108 19.86 17.54 -3.88
C VAL A 108 20.99 18.26 -3.17
N TYR A 109 21.30 17.90 -1.93
CA TYR A 109 22.44 18.49 -1.21
C TYR A 109 23.78 18.23 -1.86
N ALA A 110 24.00 17.02 -2.40
CA ALA A 110 25.21 16.70 -3.14
C ALA A 110 25.40 17.60 -4.40
N VAL A 111 24.33 17.76 -5.18
CA VAL A 111 24.35 18.63 -6.37
C VAL A 111 24.63 20.09 -6.00
N LEU A 112 23.98 20.59 -4.93
CA LEU A 112 24.24 21.95 -4.43
C LEU A 112 25.68 22.13 -3.98
N ALA A 113 26.23 21.16 -3.23
CA ALA A 113 27.65 21.23 -2.79
C ALA A 113 28.62 21.26 -3.96
N ILE A 114 28.40 20.44 -4.99
CA ILE A 114 29.21 20.46 -6.22
C ILE A 114 29.08 21.82 -6.91
N GLY A 115 27.90 22.38 -7.04
CA GLY A 115 27.65 23.68 -7.65
C GLY A 115 28.40 24.79 -6.93
N VAL A 116 28.36 24.80 -5.59
CA VAL A 116 29.13 25.79 -4.78
C VAL A 116 30.63 25.60 -4.97
N ALA A 117 31.15 24.38 -4.96
CA ALA A 117 32.58 24.13 -5.17
C ALA A 117 33.06 24.63 -6.53
N VAL A 118 32.30 24.37 -7.60
CA VAL A 118 32.60 24.86 -8.94
C VAL A 118 32.58 26.40 -9.01
N ALA A 119 31.60 27.03 -8.39
CA ALA A 119 31.49 28.49 -8.33
C ALA A 119 32.69 29.11 -7.60
N VAL A 120 33.09 28.54 -6.46
CA VAL A 120 34.29 28.99 -5.71
C VAL A 120 35.55 28.83 -6.53
N GLN A 121 35.76 27.69 -7.20
CA GLN A 121 36.90 27.49 -8.09
C GLN A 121 36.95 28.51 -9.21
N PHE A 122 35.81 28.80 -9.82
CA PHE A 122 35.74 29.79 -10.90
C PHE A 122 36.12 31.20 -10.42
N VAL A 123 35.67 31.59 -9.22
CA VAL A 123 36.03 32.88 -8.61
C VAL A 123 37.54 32.95 -8.32
N ILE A 124 38.13 31.89 -7.78
CA ILE A 124 39.55 31.79 -7.49
C ILE A 124 40.36 31.93 -8.77
N ILE A 125 40.03 31.16 -9.81
CA ILE A 125 40.73 31.22 -11.10
C ILE A 125 40.62 32.60 -11.71
N ARG A 126 39.46 33.25 -11.66
CA ARG A 126 39.31 34.65 -12.16
C ARG A 126 40.17 35.65 -11.40
N LYS A 127 40.29 35.52 -10.07
CA LYS A 127 41.15 36.39 -9.25
C LYS A 127 42.62 36.17 -9.56
N LEU A 128 43.06 34.94 -9.72
CA LEU A 128 44.44 34.61 -10.06
C LEU A 128 44.85 35.09 -11.47
N LYS A 129 43.92 35.03 -12.44
CA LYS A 129 44.17 35.54 -13.79
C LYS A 129 44.22 37.07 -13.90
N LYS A 130 43.64 37.78 -12.94
CA LYS A 130 43.70 39.26 -12.85
C LYS A 130 44.90 39.74 -12.10
N GLY A 131 46.09 39.18 -12.22
CA GLY A 131 47.31 39.53 -11.57
C GLY A 131 47.38 40.91 -10.91
N PRO A 132 48.33 41.21 -10.01
CA PRO A 132 48.45 42.53 -9.40
C PRO A 132 48.63 43.57 -10.50
N SER A 133 47.69 44.54 -10.58
CA SER A 133 47.87 45.74 -11.37
C SER A 133 49.05 46.45 -10.76
N ALA A 134 50.16 46.46 -11.50
CA ALA A 134 51.34 47.30 -11.20
C ALA A 134 50.96 48.76 -11.22
#